data_5474e3aca833ad1e6bea3ad7be464e19
#
_entry.id   5474e3aca833ad1e6bea3ad7be464e19
#
_cell.length_a   1.000
_cell.length_b   1.000
_cell.length_c   1.000
_cell.angle_alpha   90.00
_cell.angle_beta   90.00
_cell.angle_gamma   90.00
#
_symmetry.space_group_name_H-M   'P 1'
#
loop_
_entity.id
_entity.type
_entity.pdbx_description
1 polymer ?
#
loop_
_entity_poly.entity_id
_entity_poly.type
_entity_poly.pdbx_seq_one_letter_code
_entity_poly.pdbx_strand_id
1 'polypeptide(L)'
;DALGASKAAAFDLSAGCTGFVYGLGVAADMIAGISSRRTRYGRNEGGIALVIGSETLSRITDWSDRATCVLFGDGAGAVVLRWNASEGGILATMLRSDGSGRDLLQLPAGGSEEPASHRTVAERRHYLRMRGREVFRFAVRAMPDGVMEVLERSSLEADEIDLLIPHQANQRILEAAGKALNLAPDKVYSNLEWYGNTSAASIPIALCEAADEGLIQHDDVVVCVGFGAGLTWGASAMRWSVPLPAEPRTAWRRGRYAALQSYAWVRSLVRRFVRWLFSRGVKEP
;
A
#
# COMPACT_ATOMS: atom_id res chain seq x y z
N ASP A 1 21.73 2.64 1.21
CA ASP A 1 22.62 3.25 2.23
C ASP A 1 21.96 3.31 3.61
N ALA A 2 20.72 3.85 3.74
CA ALA A 2 20.04 4.01 5.04
C ALA A 2 19.82 2.69 5.80
N LEU A 3 19.64 1.59 5.08
CA LEU A 3 19.42 0.26 5.63
C LEU A 3 20.70 -0.61 5.68
N GLY A 4 21.84 -0.09 5.22
CA GLY A 4 23.07 -0.86 5.09
C GLY A 4 23.04 -1.97 4.04
N ALA A 5 22.00 -2.03 3.21
CA ALA A 5 21.78 -3.06 2.18
C ALA A 5 22.55 -2.72 0.88
N SER A 6 23.86 -2.61 0.97
CA SER A 6 24.75 -2.11 -0.11
C SER A 6 24.77 -2.97 -1.39
N LYS A 7 24.24 -4.20 -1.33
CA LYS A 7 24.16 -5.12 -2.49
C LYS A 7 22.73 -5.32 -3.00
N ALA A 8 21.74 -4.62 -2.42
CA ALA A 8 20.37 -4.73 -2.86
C ALA A 8 20.14 -3.95 -4.16
N ALA A 9 19.42 -4.55 -5.11
CA ALA A 9 18.82 -3.82 -6.21
C ALA A 9 17.58 -3.08 -5.69
N ALA A 10 17.30 -1.89 -6.23
CA ALA A 10 16.11 -1.11 -5.90
C ALA A 10 15.50 -0.54 -7.17
N PHE A 11 14.18 -0.52 -7.24
CA PHE A 11 13.43 0.09 -8.32
C PHE A 11 12.03 0.52 -7.82
N ASP A 12 11.43 1.46 -8.51
CA ASP A 12 10.08 1.91 -8.24
C ASP A 12 9.08 1.14 -9.10
N LEU A 13 7.91 0.84 -8.50
CA LEU A 13 6.78 0.26 -9.18
C LEU A 13 5.58 1.19 -9.01
N SER A 14 4.96 1.56 -10.12
CA SER A 14 3.81 2.47 -10.12
C SER A 14 2.55 1.76 -10.59
N ALA A 15 1.58 1.61 -9.68
CA ALA A 15 0.24 1.08 -9.96
C ALA A 15 -0.82 1.78 -9.08
N GLY A 16 -0.61 3.08 -8.77
CA GLY A 16 -1.48 3.86 -7.90
C GLY A 16 -1.70 3.18 -6.54
N CYS A 17 -2.93 3.22 -6.03
CA CYS A 17 -3.26 2.64 -4.74
C CYS A 17 -3.08 1.11 -4.67
N THR A 18 -2.95 0.43 -5.80
CA THR A 18 -2.68 -1.02 -5.90
C THR A 18 -1.18 -1.33 -5.83
N GLY A 19 -0.32 -0.31 -5.84
CA GLY A 19 1.13 -0.44 -5.97
C GLY A 19 1.75 -1.41 -4.96
N PHE A 20 1.25 -1.47 -3.73
CA PHE A 20 1.77 -2.42 -2.74
C PHE A 20 1.44 -3.88 -3.11
N VAL A 21 0.22 -4.18 -3.55
CA VAL A 21 -0.17 -5.54 -3.97
C VAL A 21 0.63 -5.97 -5.20
N TYR A 22 0.81 -5.06 -6.16
CA TYR A 22 1.68 -5.29 -7.32
C TYR A 22 3.13 -5.57 -6.89
N GLY A 23 3.63 -4.77 -5.93
CA GLY A 23 4.96 -4.96 -5.35
C GLY A 23 5.13 -6.31 -4.64
N LEU A 24 4.08 -6.77 -3.92
CA LEU A 24 4.09 -8.10 -3.29
C LEU A 24 4.23 -9.21 -4.33
N GLY A 25 3.38 -9.19 -5.38
CA GLY A 25 3.42 -10.18 -6.45
C GLY A 25 4.78 -10.23 -7.15
N VAL A 26 5.26 -9.07 -7.60
CA VAL A 26 6.58 -8.98 -8.27
C VAL A 26 7.71 -9.47 -7.37
N ALA A 27 7.72 -9.07 -6.10
CA ALA A 27 8.75 -9.49 -5.15
C ALA A 27 8.71 -10.99 -4.86
N ALA A 28 7.51 -11.57 -4.70
CA ALA A 28 7.33 -13.00 -4.48
C ALA A 28 7.88 -13.82 -5.64
N ASP A 29 7.53 -13.46 -6.89
CA ASP A 29 8.00 -14.14 -8.10
C ASP A 29 9.52 -13.99 -8.29
N MET A 30 10.07 -12.81 -8.01
CA MET A 30 11.52 -12.59 -8.08
C MET A 30 12.27 -13.45 -7.06
N ILE A 31 11.79 -13.51 -5.81
CA ILE A 31 12.39 -14.34 -4.75
C ILE A 31 12.31 -15.80 -5.12
N ALA A 32 11.16 -16.30 -5.56
CA ALA A 32 10.96 -17.68 -5.97
C ALA A 32 11.89 -18.04 -7.14
N GLY A 33 11.98 -17.17 -8.17
CA GLY A 33 12.88 -17.36 -9.31
C GLY A 33 14.38 -17.35 -8.93
N ILE A 34 14.78 -16.54 -7.95
CA ILE A 34 16.16 -16.53 -7.44
C ILE A 34 16.43 -17.82 -6.65
N SER A 35 15.52 -18.22 -5.78
CA SER A 35 15.67 -19.37 -4.91
C SER A 35 15.70 -20.67 -5.69
N SER A 36 14.86 -20.85 -6.70
CA SER A 36 14.87 -22.02 -7.59
C SER A 36 16.17 -22.16 -8.38
N ARG A 37 16.75 -21.04 -8.85
CA ARG A 37 18.06 -21.04 -9.53
C ARG A 37 19.21 -21.37 -8.57
N ARG A 38 19.20 -20.84 -7.35
CA ARG A 38 20.25 -21.11 -6.34
C ARG A 38 20.23 -22.55 -5.86
N THR A 39 19.07 -23.15 -5.66
CA THR A 39 18.92 -24.57 -5.31
C THR A 39 19.52 -25.45 -6.40
N ARG A 40 19.33 -25.11 -7.69
CA ARG A 40 19.93 -25.84 -8.83
C ARG A 40 21.47 -25.84 -8.78
N TYR A 41 22.09 -24.82 -8.20
CA TYR A 41 23.54 -24.69 -8.06
C TYR A 41 24.07 -25.02 -6.66
N GLY A 42 23.27 -25.70 -5.82
CA GLY A 42 23.67 -26.14 -4.49
C GLY A 42 23.84 -25.05 -3.42
N ARG A 43 23.26 -23.85 -3.65
CA ARG A 43 23.27 -22.76 -2.70
C ARG A 43 21.89 -22.58 -2.07
N ASN A 44 21.79 -22.87 -0.77
CA ASN A 44 20.51 -22.86 -0.03
C ASN A 44 20.13 -21.48 0.55
N GLU A 45 20.60 -20.38 -0.03
CA GLU A 45 20.27 -19.05 0.44
C GLU A 45 19.06 -18.49 -0.31
N GLY A 46 17.94 -18.36 0.38
CA GLY A 46 16.72 -17.76 -0.18
C GLY A 46 16.88 -16.26 -0.45
N GLY A 47 16.14 -15.75 -1.43
CA GLY A 47 16.02 -14.32 -1.67
C GLY A 47 15.31 -13.59 -0.53
N ILE A 48 15.67 -12.33 -0.32
CA ILE A 48 14.96 -11.40 0.58
C ILE A 48 14.57 -10.18 -0.23
N ALA A 49 13.34 -9.71 -0.07
CA ALA A 49 12.88 -8.44 -0.62
C ALA A 49 12.20 -7.59 0.45
N LEU A 50 12.39 -6.28 0.35
CA LEU A 50 11.65 -5.28 1.11
C LEU A 50 10.67 -4.62 0.15
N VAL A 51 9.36 -4.75 0.41
CA VAL A 51 8.30 -4.09 -0.34
C VAL A 51 7.79 -2.91 0.48
N ILE A 52 7.82 -1.73 -0.10
CA ILE A 52 7.48 -0.48 0.58
C ILE A 52 6.33 0.20 -0.18
N GLY A 53 5.23 0.50 0.51
CA GLY A 53 4.23 1.48 0.08
C GLY A 53 4.52 2.80 0.79
N SER A 54 4.76 3.87 0.03
CA SER A 54 5.12 5.18 0.62
C SER A 54 4.53 6.31 -0.20
N GLU A 55 3.71 7.13 0.44
CA GLU A 55 2.92 8.16 -0.22
C GLU A 55 2.98 9.50 0.53
N THR A 56 2.99 10.56 -0.23
CA THR A 56 2.85 11.95 0.25
C THR A 56 1.76 12.66 -0.56
N LEU A 57 0.53 12.14 -0.48
CA LEU A 57 -0.61 12.64 -1.25
C LEU A 57 -0.99 14.07 -0.90
N SER A 58 -0.68 14.53 0.32
CA SER A 58 -0.86 15.92 0.73
C SER A 58 -0.18 16.93 -0.20
N ARG A 59 0.85 16.50 -0.94
CA ARG A 59 1.59 17.37 -1.88
C ARG A 59 0.90 17.57 -3.21
N ILE A 60 0.03 16.63 -3.59
CA ILE A 60 -0.70 16.62 -4.86
C ILE A 60 -2.22 16.72 -4.67
N THR A 61 -2.68 16.89 -3.44
CA THR A 61 -4.08 17.14 -3.10
C THR A 61 -4.40 18.63 -3.30
N ASP A 62 -5.47 18.91 -4.01
CA ASP A 62 -6.02 20.25 -4.14
C ASP A 62 -6.82 20.62 -2.87
N TRP A 63 -6.21 21.34 -1.94
CA TRP A 63 -6.84 21.72 -0.67
C TRP A 63 -8.04 22.66 -0.80
N SER A 64 -8.29 23.18 -2.00
CA SER A 64 -9.51 23.97 -2.31
C SER A 64 -10.65 23.08 -2.85
N ASP A 65 -10.38 21.85 -3.27
CA ASP A 65 -11.39 20.89 -3.72
C ASP A 65 -11.86 20.01 -2.56
N ARG A 66 -13.02 20.34 -1.99
CA ARG A 66 -13.62 19.60 -0.87
C ARG A 66 -14.01 18.16 -1.20
N ALA A 67 -14.12 17.80 -2.47
CA ALA A 67 -14.44 16.43 -2.87
C ALA A 67 -13.27 15.47 -2.70
N THR A 68 -12.05 15.99 -2.71
CA THR A 68 -10.82 15.19 -2.66
C THR A 68 -9.97 15.46 -1.42
N CYS A 69 -9.90 16.71 -0.93
CA CYS A 69 -8.98 17.09 0.15
C CYS A 69 -9.26 16.41 1.50
N VAL A 70 -10.48 15.93 1.72
CA VAL A 70 -10.90 15.23 2.95
C VAL A 70 -10.61 13.74 2.93
N LEU A 71 -10.12 13.20 1.81
CA LEU A 71 -9.99 11.75 1.62
C LEU A 71 -8.56 11.25 1.86
N PHE A 72 -7.57 11.98 1.33
CA PHE A 72 -6.22 11.49 1.20
C PHE A 72 -5.33 11.84 2.38
N GLY A 73 -4.46 10.90 2.76
CA GLY A 73 -3.44 11.05 3.79
C GLY A 73 -2.05 10.66 3.30
N ASP A 74 -1.04 11.01 4.09
CA ASP A 74 0.35 10.62 3.89
C ASP A 74 0.68 9.42 4.79
N GLY A 75 1.48 8.50 4.28
CA GLY A 75 1.90 7.36 5.07
C GLY A 75 2.95 6.51 4.39
N ALA A 76 3.56 5.64 5.17
CA ALA A 76 4.47 4.62 4.66
C ALA A 76 4.34 3.35 5.49
N GLY A 77 4.32 2.21 4.81
CA GLY A 77 4.37 0.89 5.41
C GLY A 77 5.26 -0.02 4.59
N ALA A 78 5.79 -1.06 5.20
CA ALA A 78 6.70 -1.97 4.53
C ALA A 78 6.60 -3.39 5.08
N VAL A 79 6.87 -4.38 4.22
CA VAL A 79 7.00 -5.77 4.60
C VAL A 79 8.31 -6.34 4.09
N VAL A 80 8.86 -7.28 4.83
CA VAL A 80 10.01 -8.08 4.40
C VAL A 80 9.50 -9.45 3.97
N LEU A 81 9.74 -9.79 2.72
CA LEU A 81 9.51 -11.14 2.18
C LEU A 81 10.83 -11.91 2.20
N ARG A 82 10.76 -13.16 2.61
CA ARG A 82 11.88 -14.08 2.58
C ARG A 82 11.42 -15.43 2.04
N TRP A 83 12.21 -16.02 1.18
CA TRP A 83 11.97 -17.40 0.76
C TRP A 83 11.94 -18.34 1.96
N ASN A 84 10.94 -19.18 2.01
CA ASN A 84 10.83 -20.24 2.98
C ASN A 84 10.49 -21.55 2.23
N ALA A 85 11.09 -22.65 2.63
CA ALA A 85 10.81 -23.98 2.08
C ALA A 85 9.64 -24.69 2.80
N SER A 86 9.16 -24.11 3.93
CA SER A 86 8.00 -24.62 4.64
C SER A 86 6.69 -24.16 3.97
N GLU A 87 5.59 -24.79 4.36
CA GLU A 87 4.24 -24.38 3.94
C GLU A 87 3.90 -22.97 4.44
N GLY A 88 3.06 -22.25 3.70
CA GLY A 88 2.64 -20.89 4.01
C GLY A 88 3.31 -19.80 3.18
N GLY A 89 3.09 -18.53 3.55
CA GLY A 89 3.51 -17.36 2.79
C GLY A 89 2.50 -16.95 1.72
N ILE A 90 2.94 -16.25 0.68
CA ILE A 90 2.07 -15.84 -0.42
C ILE A 90 1.69 -17.05 -1.25
N LEU A 91 0.40 -17.39 -1.27
CA LEU A 91 -0.17 -18.55 -1.98
C LEU A 91 -0.44 -18.20 -3.44
N ALA A 92 -1.06 -17.05 -3.68
CA ALA A 92 -1.31 -16.55 -5.02
C ALA A 92 -1.40 -15.01 -5.01
N THR A 93 -1.17 -14.44 -6.19
CA THR A 93 -1.42 -13.01 -6.46
C THR A 93 -2.12 -12.89 -7.82
N MET A 94 -3.09 -11.98 -7.90
CA MET A 94 -3.70 -11.57 -9.14
C MET A 94 -3.52 -10.06 -9.34
N LEU A 95 -3.21 -9.66 -10.55
CA LEU A 95 -3.00 -8.27 -10.95
C LEU A 95 -3.80 -8.00 -12.24
N ARG A 96 -4.55 -6.89 -12.29
CA ARG A 96 -5.41 -6.50 -13.41
C ARG A 96 -5.36 -4.99 -13.63
N SER A 97 -5.58 -4.57 -14.87
CA SER A 97 -5.72 -3.16 -15.21
C SER A 97 -6.75 -2.97 -16.33
N ASP A 98 -7.38 -1.80 -16.31
CA ASP A 98 -8.31 -1.33 -17.36
C ASP A 98 -8.01 0.15 -17.69
N GLY A 99 -7.30 0.35 -18.79
CA GLY A 99 -6.92 1.69 -19.25
C GLY A 99 -8.10 2.56 -19.74
N SER A 100 -9.29 1.97 -19.99
CA SER A 100 -10.48 2.74 -20.38
C SER A 100 -10.95 3.69 -19.26
N GLY A 101 -10.57 3.40 -18.00
CA GLY A 101 -10.89 4.22 -16.83
C GLY A 101 -9.83 5.26 -16.45
N ARG A 102 -8.81 5.52 -17.30
CA ARG A 102 -7.68 6.41 -16.98
C ARG A 102 -8.08 7.80 -16.44
N ASP A 103 -9.16 8.37 -17.00
CA ASP A 103 -9.62 9.72 -16.65
C ASP A 103 -10.45 9.77 -15.35
N LEU A 104 -10.72 8.61 -14.72
CA LEU A 104 -11.54 8.55 -13.50
C LEU A 104 -10.77 8.94 -12.25
N LEU A 105 -9.46 8.66 -12.24
CA LEU A 105 -8.54 9.02 -11.15
C LEU A 105 -7.15 9.24 -11.73
N GLN A 106 -6.70 10.49 -11.79
CA GLN A 106 -5.43 10.84 -12.42
C GLN A 106 -4.79 12.11 -11.85
N LEU A 107 -3.51 12.27 -12.12
CA LEU A 107 -2.77 13.52 -12.03
C LEU A 107 -2.57 14.03 -13.47
N PRO A 108 -3.32 15.08 -13.92
CA PRO A 108 -3.41 15.41 -15.34
C PRO A 108 -2.11 15.87 -16.01
N ALA A 109 -1.18 16.47 -15.25
CA ALA A 109 0.08 16.96 -15.78
C ALA A 109 1.26 16.68 -14.85
N GLY A 110 2.48 16.79 -15.37
CA GLY A 110 3.73 16.51 -14.66
C GLY A 110 4.43 15.24 -15.12
N GLY A 111 3.77 14.43 -15.97
CA GLY A 111 4.34 13.27 -16.62
C GLY A 111 4.83 13.59 -18.05
N SER A 112 5.26 12.54 -18.77
CA SER A 112 5.80 12.68 -20.14
C SER A 112 4.73 13.04 -21.18
N GLU A 113 3.46 12.68 -20.97
CA GLU A 113 2.35 13.05 -21.84
C GLU A 113 2.09 14.56 -21.83
N GLU A 114 2.13 15.16 -20.65
CA GLU A 114 2.00 16.60 -20.46
C GLU A 114 3.00 17.09 -19.41
N PRO A 115 4.22 17.45 -19.82
CA PRO A 115 5.25 17.94 -18.91
C PRO A 115 4.85 19.22 -18.18
N ALA A 116 5.49 19.46 -17.02
CA ALA A 116 5.26 20.67 -16.25
C ALA A 116 5.59 21.93 -17.07
N SER A 117 4.71 22.93 -17.03
CA SER A 117 4.86 24.21 -17.69
C SER A 117 4.15 25.32 -16.90
N HIS A 118 4.45 26.59 -17.20
CA HIS A 118 3.72 27.72 -16.60
C HIS A 118 2.19 27.59 -16.81
N ARG A 119 1.79 27.11 -17.98
CA ARG A 119 0.36 26.87 -18.29
C ARG A 119 -0.24 25.81 -17.38
N THR A 120 0.39 24.62 -17.26
CA THR A 120 -0.15 23.51 -16.47
C THR A 120 -0.19 23.83 -14.98
N VAL A 121 0.74 24.65 -14.48
CA VAL A 121 0.74 25.17 -13.10
C VAL A 121 -0.42 26.17 -12.91
N ALA A 122 -0.58 27.14 -13.81
CA ALA A 122 -1.66 28.12 -13.76
C ALA A 122 -3.05 27.47 -13.84
N GLU A 123 -3.21 26.43 -14.65
CA GLU A 123 -4.42 25.64 -14.78
C GLU A 123 -4.63 24.63 -13.65
N ARG A 124 -3.74 24.60 -12.65
CA ARG A 124 -3.82 23.69 -11.47
C ARG A 124 -3.89 22.20 -11.86
N ARG A 125 -3.18 21.78 -12.89
CA ARG A 125 -3.22 20.41 -13.43
C ARG A 125 -2.27 19.44 -12.72
N HIS A 126 -1.54 19.91 -11.71
CA HIS A 126 -0.65 19.10 -10.88
C HIS A 126 -1.31 18.59 -9.59
N TYR A 127 -2.64 18.58 -9.55
CA TYR A 127 -3.42 18.04 -8.44
C TYR A 127 -4.26 16.85 -8.88
N LEU A 128 -4.47 15.92 -7.97
CA LEU A 128 -5.32 14.77 -8.18
C LEU A 128 -6.74 15.19 -8.61
N ARG A 129 -7.24 14.53 -9.64
CA ARG A 129 -8.61 14.65 -10.11
C ARG A 129 -9.30 13.30 -10.02
N MET A 130 -10.51 13.28 -9.45
CA MET A 130 -11.24 12.04 -9.23
C MET A 130 -12.71 12.21 -9.54
N ARG A 131 -13.24 11.25 -10.30
CA ARG A 131 -14.69 11.07 -10.50
C ARG A 131 -15.21 10.06 -9.47
N GLY A 132 -15.46 10.53 -8.26
CA GLY A 132 -15.69 9.68 -7.10
C GLY A 132 -16.82 8.65 -7.26
N ARG A 133 -17.93 8.99 -7.97
CA ARG A 133 -19.05 8.05 -8.19
C ARG A 133 -18.64 6.88 -9.09
N GLU A 134 -17.91 7.14 -10.14
CA GLU A 134 -17.42 6.13 -11.09
C GLU A 134 -16.36 5.24 -10.45
N VAL A 135 -15.42 5.84 -9.72
CA VAL A 135 -14.40 5.12 -8.95
C VAL A 135 -15.06 4.22 -7.89
N PHE A 136 -16.07 4.72 -7.18
CA PHE A 136 -16.84 3.90 -6.21
C PHE A 136 -17.49 2.69 -6.89
N ARG A 137 -18.20 2.91 -8.01
CA ARG A 137 -18.86 1.81 -8.75
C ARG A 137 -17.89 0.77 -9.28
N PHE A 138 -16.69 1.20 -9.66
CA PHE A 138 -15.62 0.29 -10.04
C PHE A 138 -15.13 -0.51 -8.84
N ALA A 139 -14.81 0.16 -7.74
CA ALA A 139 -14.21 -0.43 -6.54
C ALA A 139 -15.08 -1.54 -5.92
N VAL A 140 -16.39 -1.30 -5.79
CA VAL A 140 -17.32 -2.27 -5.20
C VAL A 140 -17.51 -3.55 -6.01
N ARG A 141 -17.08 -3.56 -7.27
CA ARG A 141 -17.01 -4.77 -8.12
C ARG A 141 -15.61 -5.36 -8.13
N ALA A 142 -14.60 -4.52 -8.41
CA ALA A 142 -13.25 -4.98 -8.63
C ALA A 142 -12.61 -5.63 -7.39
N MET A 143 -12.97 -5.18 -6.18
CA MET A 143 -12.41 -5.77 -4.96
C MET A 143 -12.94 -7.19 -4.70
N PRO A 144 -14.26 -7.46 -4.65
CA PRO A 144 -14.75 -8.82 -4.50
C PRO A 144 -14.30 -9.74 -5.64
N ASP A 145 -14.35 -9.28 -6.89
CA ASP A 145 -13.91 -10.06 -8.05
C ASP A 145 -12.43 -10.45 -7.91
N GLY A 146 -11.59 -9.52 -7.46
CA GLY A 146 -10.18 -9.76 -7.22
C GLY A 146 -9.91 -10.76 -6.09
N VAL A 147 -10.69 -10.67 -5.00
CA VAL A 147 -10.61 -11.63 -3.89
C VAL A 147 -11.01 -13.01 -4.37
N MET A 148 -12.15 -13.15 -5.04
CA MET A 148 -12.61 -14.46 -5.55
C MET A 148 -11.60 -15.08 -6.52
N GLU A 149 -11.03 -14.28 -7.44
CA GLU A 149 -10.01 -14.79 -8.38
C GLU A 149 -8.74 -15.28 -7.66
N VAL A 150 -8.27 -14.56 -6.63
CA VAL A 150 -7.07 -14.99 -5.90
C VAL A 150 -7.32 -16.21 -5.02
N LEU A 151 -8.53 -16.36 -4.48
CA LEU A 151 -8.94 -17.56 -3.73
C LEU A 151 -8.99 -18.78 -4.65
N GLU A 152 -9.63 -18.66 -5.82
CA GLU A 152 -9.65 -19.73 -6.82
C GLU A 152 -8.22 -20.19 -7.19
N ARG A 153 -7.29 -19.26 -7.43
CA ARG A 153 -5.88 -19.55 -7.72
C ARG A 153 -5.16 -20.22 -6.55
N SER A 154 -5.63 -20.00 -5.32
CA SER A 154 -5.06 -20.59 -4.10
C SER A 154 -5.77 -21.87 -3.68
N SER A 155 -6.82 -22.30 -4.40
CA SER A 155 -7.72 -23.41 -4.02
C SER A 155 -8.33 -23.20 -2.63
N LEU A 156 -8.75 -21.96 -2.33
CA LEU A 156 -9.40 -21.55 -1.10
C LEU A 156 -10.83 -21.06 -1.36
N GLU A 157 -11.69 -21.19 -0.37
CA GLU A 157 -13.05 -20.65 -0.38
C GLU A 157 -13.15 -19.36 0.46
N ALA A 158 -14.20 -18.56 0.25
CA ALA A 158 -14.33 -17.27 0.93
C ALA A 158 -14.51 -17.37 2.45
N ASP A 159 -15.09 -18.45 2.95
CA ASP A 159 -15.28 -18.73 4.39
C ASP A 159 -13.96 -19.09 5.10
N GLU A 160 -12.95 -19.51 4.36
CA GLU A 160 -11.60 -19.75 4.89
C GLU A 160 -10.81 -18.47 5.14
N ILE A 161 -11.29 -17.30 4.70
CA ILE A 161 -10.64 -16.02 5.00
C ILE A 161 -10.77 -15.74 6.51
N ASP A 162 -9.63 -15.62 7.18
CA ASP A 162 -9.58 -15.18 8.58
C ASP A 162 -9.57 -13.67 8.68
N LEU A 163 -8.82 -12.98 7.80
CA LEU A 163 -8.79 -11.53 7.76
C LEU A 163 -8.62 -10.98 6.33
N LEU A 164 -9.51 -10.07 5.94
CA LEU A 164 -9.40 -9.26 4.74
C LEU A 164 -8.75 -7.92 5.09
N ILE A 165 -7.65 -7.58 4.43
CA ILE A 165 -6.96 -6.28 4.51
C ILE A 165 -7.19 -5.52 3.20
N PRO A 166 -8.26 -4.75 3.09
CA PRO A 166 -8.53 -3.97 1.89
C PRO A 166 -7.73 -2.67 1.87
N HIS A 167 -7.52 -2.13 0.66
CA HIS A 167 -7.10 -0.75 0.49
C HIS A 167 -8.05 0.20 1.21
N GLN A 168 -7.54 1.03 2.10
CA GLN A 168 -8.28 1.96 2.95
C GLN A 168 -8.72 3.21 2.15
N ALA A 169 -9.70 3.05 1.27
CA ALA A 169 -10.16 4.13 0.40
C ALA A 169 -11.37 4.89 0.95
N ASN A 170 -12.37 4.16 1.39
CA ASN A 170 -13.65 4.69 1.88
C ASN A 170 -14.41 3.57 2.63
N GLN A 171 -14.95 3.89 3.79
CA GLN A 171 -15.65 2.91 4.65
C GLN A 171 -16.77 2.16 3.92
N ARG A 172 -17.55 2.85 3.08
CA ARG A 172 -18.64 2.23 2.32
C ARG A 172 -18.15 1.20 1.29
N ILE A 173 -16.94 1.39 0.76
CA ILE A 173 -16.31 0.43 -0.16
C ILE A 173 -15.91 -0.82 0.61
N LEU A 174 -15.31 -0.66 1.79
CA LEU A 174 -14.89 -1.76 2.65
C LEU A 174 -16.09 -2.62 3.05
N GLU A 175 -17.17 -1.97 3.53
CA GLU A 175 -18.42 -2.62 3.90
C GLU A 175 -19.08 -3.36 2.71
N ALA A 176 -19.09 -2.73 1.54
CA ALA A 176 -19.63 -3.34 0.34
C ALA A 176 -18.83 -4.58 -0.10
N ALA A 177 -17.50 -4.52 -0.01
CA ALA A 177 -16.62 -5.65 -0.32
C ALA A 177 -16.84 -6.81 0.66
N GLY A 178 -16.86 -6.55 1.98
CA GLY A 178 -17.13 -7.56 2.99
C GLY A 178 -18.50 -8.23 2.80
N LYS A 179 -19.54 -7.43 2.52
CA LYS A 179 -20.90 -7.94 2.25
C LYS A 179 -20.95 -8.79 0.98
N ALA A 180 -20.28 -8.37 -0.09
CA ALA A 180 -20.27 -9.12 -1.35
C ALA A 180 -19.55 -10.48 -1.22
N LEU A 181 -18.58 -10.56 -0.32
CA LEU A 181 -17.84 -11.79 0.02
C LEU A 181 -18.50 -12.59 1.14
N ASN A 182 -19.64 -12.14 1.68
CA ASN A 182 -20.33 -12.73 2.82
C ASN A 182 -19.44 -12.88 4.07
N LEU A 183 -18.51 -11.95 4.27
CA LEU A 183 -17.63 -11.92 5.44
C LEU A 183 -18.30 -11.19 6.60
N ALA A 184 -18.05 -11.69 7.82
CA ALA A 184 -18.43 -10.99 9.04
C ALA A 184 -17.65 -9.66 9.16
N PRO A 185 -18.23 -8.59 9.74
CA PRO A 185 -17.59 -7.28 9.79
C PRO A 185 -16.23 -7.26 10.49
N ASP A 186 -16.01 -8.10 11.47
CA ASP A 186 -14.76 -8.28 12.22
C ASP A 186 -13.65 -8.95 11.40
N LYS A 187 -13.99 -9.63 10.30
CA LYS A 187 -13.03 -10.16 9.32
C LYS A 187 -12.57 -9.14 8.29
N VAL A 188 -13.09 -7.91 8.31
CA VAL A 188 -12.69 -6.82 7.37
C VAL A 188 -11.98 -5.73 8.15
N TYR A 189 -10.67 -5.68 8.06
CA TYR A 189 -9.87 -4.71 8.81
C TYR A 189 -10.04 -3.28 8.27
N SER A 190 -10.18 -2.32 9.19
CA SER A 190 -10.23 -0.90 8.86
C SER A 190 -9.50 -0.07 9.90
N ASN A 191 -8.58 0.78 9.45
CA ASN A 191 -7.94 1.85 10.20
C ASN A 191 -8.11 3.21 9.52
N LEU A 192 -9.10 3.28 8.63
CA LEU A 192 -9.40 4.44 7.79
C LEU A 192 -9.66 5.72 8.61
N GLU A 193 -10.27 5.61 9.78
CA GLU A 193 -10.58 6.74 10.66
C GLU A 193 -9.34 7.46 11.17
N TRP A 194 -8.20 6.75 11.26
CA TRP A 194 -6.95 7.29 11.76
C TRP A 194 -6.05 7.88 10.67
N TYR A 195 -6.04 7.27 9.49
CA TYR A 195 -5.06 7.60 8.44
C TYR A 195 -5.68 8.14 7.17
N GLY A 196 -6.98 7.93 6.95
CA GLY A 196 -7.59 8.21 5.66
C GLY A 196 -7.04 7.31 4.56
N ASN A 197 -7.16 7.76 3.32
CA ASN A 197 -6.63 7.07 2.16
C ASN A 197 -5.14 7.44 1.94
N THR A 198 -4.25 6.56 2.37
CA THR A 198 -2.79 6.70 2.18
C THR A 198 -2.30 5.95 0.93
N SER A 199 -3.17 5.74 -0.08
CA SER A 199 -2.84 5.09 -1.37
C SER A 199 -2.14 3.73 -1.18
N ALA A 200 -0.99 3.51 -1.83
CA ALA A 200 -0.23 2.25 -1.72
C ALA A 200 0.30 1.95 -0.31
N ALA A 201 0.38 2.94 0.58
CA ALA A 201 0.78 2.72 1.96
C ALA A 201 -0.34 2.13 2.84
N SER A 202 -1.61 2.21 2.42
CA SER A 202 -2.75 1.85 3.26
C SER A 202 -2.77 0.37 3.67
N ILE A 203 -2.53 -0.53 2.72
CA ILE A 203 -2.49 -1.97 2.99
C ILE A 203 -1.34 -2.35 3.93
N PRO A 204 -0.08 -1.96 3.69
CA PRO A 204 1.00 -2.36 4.59
C PRO A 204 0.91 -1.72 5.99
N ILE A 205 0.31 -0.54 6.14
CA ILE A 205 0.00 0.05 7.45
C ILE A 205 -1.06 -0.81 8.15
N ALA A 206 -2.18 -1.11 7.47
CA ALA A 206 -3.27 -1.92 8.01
C ALA A 206 -2.79 -3.34 8.38
N LEU A 207 -1.99 -3.97 7.53
CA LEU A 207 -1.42 -5.29 7.79
C LEU A 207 -0.49 -5.30 9.02
N CYS A 208 0.33 -4.26 9.17
CA CYS A 208 1.24 -4.11 10.31
C CYS A 208 0.45 -3.93 11.62
N GLU A 209 -0.57 -3.09 11.61
CA GLU A 209 -1.41 -2.85 12.80
C GLU A 209 -2.23 -4.07 13.17
N ALA A 210 -2.89 -4.73 12.21
CA ALA A 210 -3.63 -5.97 12.45
C ALA A 210 -2.74 -7.06 13.08
N ALA A 211 -1.50 -7.20 12.61
CA ALA A 211 -0.53 -8.12 13.19
C ALA A 211 -0.07 -7.69 14.61
N ASP A 212 0.15 -6.38 14.84
CA ASP A 212 0.54 -5.84 16.15
C ASP A 212 -0.61 -5.91 17.18
N GLU A 213 -1.85 -5.86 16.73
CA GLU A 213 -3.07 -6.02 17.55
C GLU A 213 -3.38 -7.48 17.86
N GLY A 214 -2.68 -8.41 17.21
CA GLY A 214 -2.87 -9.86 17.40
C GLY A 214 -4.11 -10.40 16.68
N LEU A 215 -4.63 -9.67 15.69
CA LEU A 215 -5.78 -10.09 14.87
C LEU A 215 -5.38 -11.12 13.80
N ILE A 216 -4.08 -11.29 13.56
CA ILE A 216 -3.54 -12.28 12.63
C ILE A 216 -2.77 -13.32 13.43
N GLN A 217 -3.13 -14.59 13.29
CA GLN A 217 -2.49 -15.71 13.97
C GLN A 217 -1.65 -16.53 12.96
N HIS A 218 -0.84 -17.45 13.49
CA HIS A 218 -0.11 -18.41 12.63
C HIS A 218 -1.11 -19.31 11.90
N ASP A 219 -0.90 -19.54 10.63
CA ASP A 219 -1.74 -20.28 9.68
C ASP A 219 -3.02 -19.57 9.22
N ASP A 220 -3.32 -18.37 9.72
CA ASP A 220 -4.46 -17.60 9.21
C ASP A 220 -4.34 -17.32 7.71
N VAL A 221 -5.47 -17.38 7.02
CA VAL A 221 -5.62 -16.94 5.64
C VAL A 221 -5.91 -15.44 5.62
N VAL A 222 -4.90 -14.68 5.24
CA VAL A 222 -4.99 -13.22 5.10
C VAL A 222 -5.04 -12.85 3.62
N VAL A 223 -6.05 -12.05 3.24
CA VAL A 223 -6.17 -11.57 1.86
C VAL A 223 -6.00 -10.05 1.82
N CYS A 224 -5.01 -9.59 1.09
CA CYS A 224 -4.83 -8.18 0.77
C CYS A 224 -5.47 -7.88 -0.58
N VAL A 225 -6.28 -6.81 -0.68
CA VAL A 225 -6.92 -6.41 -1.93
C VAL A 225 -6.90 -4.91 -2.11
N GLY A 226 -6.59 -4.45 -3.31
CA GLY A 226 -6.56 -3.04 -3.65
C GLY A 226 -7.13 -2.73 -5.02
N PHE A 227 -7.50 -1.47 -5.21
CA PHE A 227 -7.86 -0.86 -6.49
C PHE A 227 -7.32 0.56 -6.53
N GLY A 228 -7.14 1.12 -7.71
CA GLY A 228 -6.60 2.47 -7.83
C GLY A 228 -6.59 3.03 -9.24
N ALA A 229 -5.84 4.12 -9.39
CA ALA A 229 -5.63 4.78 -10.67
C ALA A 229 -5.07 3.81 -11.71
N GLY A 230 -5.49 4.02 -12.96
CA GLY A 230 -5.13 3.21 -14.10
C GLY A 230 -6.33 2.94 -15.02
N LEU A 231 -7.46 2.35 -14.66
CA LEU A 231 -7.68 1.72 -13.36
C LEU A 231 -6.83 0.47 -13.18
N THR A 232 -6.46 0.20 -11.93
CA THR A 232 -5.77 -1.03 -11.55
C THR A 232 -6.49 -1.69 -10.39
N TRP A 233 -6.41 -3.01 -10.28
CA TRP A 233 -6.81 -3.75 -9.08
C TRP A 233 -5.96 -4.99 -8.94
N GLY A 234 -5.91 -5.53 -7.72
CA GLY A 234 -5.16 -6.72 -7.43
C GLY A 234 -5.45 -7.25 -6.06
N ALA A 235 -5.24 -8.54 -5.89
CA ALA A 235 -5.35 -9.23 -4.62
C ALA A 235 -4.18 -10.20 -4.42
N SER A 236 -3.84 -10.43 -3.15
CA SER A 236 -2.84 -11.42 -2.76
C SER A 236 -3.39 -12.21 -1.58
N ALA A 237 -3.51 -13.53 -1.73
CA ALA A 237 -3.84 -14.45 -0.66
C ALA A 237 -2.56 -15.01 -0.04
N MET A 238 -2.50 -15.05 1.26
CA MET A 238 -1.36 -15.57 2.00
C MET A 238 -1.82 -16.39 3.21
N ARG A 239 -1.05 -17.44 3.51
CA ARG A 239 -1.14 -18.15 4.79
C ARG A 239 -0.07 -17.58 5.70
N TRP A 240 -0.47 -17.01 6.82
CA TRP A 240 0.44 -16.30 7.71
C TRP A 240 1.41 -17.27 8.38
N SER A 241 2.69 -17.20 7.99
CA SER A 241 3.74 -18.11 8.48
C SER A 241 4.74 -17.45 9.43
N VAL A 242 4.51 -16.19 9.79
CA VAL A 242 5.40 -15.49 10.72
C VAL A 242 5.01 -15.85 12.15
N PRO A 243 5.94 -16.33 13.00
CA PRO A 243 5.67 -16.55 14.40
C PRO A 243 5.27 -15.21 15.05
N LEU A 244 4.16 -15.22 15.79
CA LEU A 244 3.78 -14.04 16.58
C LEU A 244 4.87 -13.75 17.62
N PRO A 245 5.16 -12.47 17.90
CA PRO A 245 5.96 -12.11 19.05
C PRO A 245 5.32 -12.69 20.32
N ALA A 246 6.08 -13.34 21.18
CA ALA A 246 5.59 -13.99 22.39
C ALA A 246 4.86 -13.06 23.38
N GLU A 247 4.87 -11.75 23.15
CA GLU A 247 4.10 -10.75 23.90
C GLU A 247 3.65 -9.60 22.99
N PRO A 248 2.44 -9.03 23.22
CA PRO A 248 2.00 -7.82 22.50
C PRO A 248 2.97 -6.67 22.81
N ARG A 249 3.77 -6.27 21.84
CA ARG A 249 4.73 -5.16 21.97
C ARG A 249 4.07 -3.78 22.06
N THR A 250 2.78 -3.72 22.36
CA THR A 250 1.95 -2.52 22.22
C THR A 250 2.39 -1.32 23.04
N ALA A 251 2.73 -1.48 24.33
CA ALA A 251 3.12 -0.35 25.17
C ALA A 251 4.50 0.21 24.83
N TRP A 252 5.48 -0.65 24.58
CA TRP A 252 6.84 -0.23 24.23
C TRP A 252 6.93 0.30 22.80
N ARG A 253 6.21 -0.30 21.85
CA ARG A 253 6.12 0.22 20.48
C ARG A 253 5.40 1.56 20.43
N ARG A 254 4.25 1.74 21.14
CA ARG A 254 3.59 3.04 21.23
C ARG A 254 4.54 4.11 21.78
N GLY A 255 5.33 3.83 22.79
CA GLY A 255 6.38 4.73 23.31
C GLY A 255 7.46 5.04 22.27
N ARG A 256 7.96 4.05 21.52
CA ARG A 256 8.93 4.27 20.42
C ARG A 256 8.31 5.05 19.26
N TYR A 257 7.09 4.74 18.84
CA TYR A 257 6.40 5.50 17.77
C TYR A 257 6.18 6.93 18.20
N ALA A 258 5.73 7.19 19.42
CA ALA A 258 5.58 8.55 19.93
C ALA A 258 6.93 9.29 19.96
N ALA A 259 8.01 8.64 20.40
CA ALA A 259 9.34 9.22 20.39
C ALA A 259 9.88 9.49 18.97
N LEU A 260 9.66 8.56 18.03
CA LEU A 260 10.05 8.73 16.64
C LEU A 260 9.22 9.80 15.92
N GLN A 261 7.92 9.89 16.21
CA GLN A 261 7.06 10.96 15.71
C GLN A 261 7.49 12.31 16.26
N SER A 262 7.79 12.40 17.56
CA SER A 262 8.30 13.62 18.18
C SER A 262 9.65 14.04 17.59
N TYR A 263 10.55 13.09 17.36
CA TYR A 263 11.84 13.33 16.70
C TYR A 263 11.65 13.79 15.23
N ALA A 264 10.79 13.13 14.48
CA ALA A 264 10.48 13.49 13.09
C ALA A 264 9.83 14.89 13.02
N TRP A 265 8.95 15.21 13.96
CA TRP A 265 8.33 16.53 14.08
C TRP A 265 9.35 17.63 14.38
N VAL A 266 10.22 17.43 15.37
CA VAL A 266 11.30 18.37 15.70
C VAL A 266 12.25 18.55 14.51
N ARG A 267 12.65 17.46 13.85
CA ARG A 267 13.49 17.49 12.65
C ARG A 267 12.80 18.25 11.49
N SER A 268 11.49 18.11 11.35
CA SER A 268 10.69 18.84 10.36
C SER A 268 10.69 20.35 10.67
N LEU A 269 10.50 20.73 11.93
CA LEU A 269 10.55 22.13 12.36
C LEU A 269 11.93 22.75 12.12
N VAL A 270 13.00 22.04 12.47
CA VAL A 270 14.37 22.48 12.21
C VAL A 270 14.61 22.68 10.70
N ARG A 271 14.18 21.75 9.87
CA ARG A 271 14.30 21.87 8.40
C ARG A 271 13.47 23.03 7.83
N ARG A 272 12.29 23.29 8.39
CA ARG A 272 11.47 24.46 7.99
C ARG A 272 12.14 25.76 8.39
N PHE A 273 12.68 25.81 9.60
CA PHE A 273 13.41 26.98 10.11
C PHE A 273 14.68 27.24 9.29
N VAL A 274 15.47 26.22 9.00
CA VAL A 274 16.66 26.32 8.16
C VAL A 274 16.29 26.82 6.76
N ARG A 275 15.26 26.24 6.12
CA ARG A 275 14.79 26.72 4.81
C ARG A 275 14.32 28.17 4.87
N TRP A 276 13.62 28.56 5.92
CA TRP A 276 13.18 29.94 6.11
C TRP A 276 14.35 30.93 6.26
N LEU A 277 15.40 30.55 6.99
CA LEU A 277 16.63 31.36 7.11
C LEU A 277 17.32 31.54 5.75
N PHE A 278 17.43 30.48 4.96
CA PHE A 278 18.10 30.55 3.66
C PHE A 278 17.22 31.18 2.56
N SER A 279 15.89 31.10 2.66
CA SER A 279 15.00 31.76 1.71
C SER A 279 14.97 33.30 1.83
N ARG A 280 15.39 33.86 2.96
CA ARG A 280 15.51 35.31 3.16
C ARG A 280 16.81 35.90 2.57
N GLY A 281 17.75 35.04 2.16
CA GLY A 281 19.03 35.47 1.57
C GLY A 281 19.02 35.61 0.05
N VAL A 282 18.00 35.15 -0.65
CA VAL A 282 17.86 35.27 -2.10
C VAL A 282 16.88 36.42 -2.38
N LYS A 283 17.40 37.62 -2.42
CA LYS A 283 16.73 38.70 -3.19
C LYS A 283 16.98 38.36 -4.65
N GLU A 284 15.93 38.02 -5.37
CA GLU A 284 15.99 37.98 -6.83
C GLU A 284 16.40 39.37 -7.37
N PRO A 285 17.22 39.40 -8.43
CA PRO A 285 17.61 40.64 -9.10
C PRO A 285 16.45 41.27 -9.88
#